data_416127c0dbabdfa651d4449d33281279
#
_entry.id   416127c0dbabdfa651d4449d33281279
#
_cell.length_a   1.000
_cell.length_b   1.000
_cell.length_c   1.000
_cell.angle_alpha   90.00
_cell.angle_beta   90.00
_cell.angle_gamma   90.00
#
_symmetry.space_group_name_H-M   'P 1'
#
loop_
_entity.id
_entity.type
_entity.pdbx_description
1 polymer ?
#
loop_
_entity_poly.entity_id
_entity_poly.type
_entity_poly.pdbx_seq_one_letter_code
_entity_poly.pdbx_strand_id
1 'polypeptide(L)'
;MINAKLASQSHANHQTIVKLSEQVSVGGTELVIIGGPCTVESLEQMETVASQLAAAPVQALRGGVYKPRTSPYAFQGMGVEGLQILADVRSRYNVPVVTEVMSIGQIEAVAADADMLQIGSRNMQNFDLLKALGQAGKPILLKRGLASTIEEFVMAAEYILSHGNPDVVLCERGIRSFDNYTRNVLDLGAVAALKQITHLPVIVDPSHAVGKRELVAPLAKAAIACGADGLIIECHPEPEKSVSDARQALSLEDMVNLVHSLRPVAAAVGRNISEVGAGFSLQPAPIHFSAKKPCGLTA
;
A
#
# COMPACT_ATOMS: atom_id res chain seq x y z
N MET A 1 -19.57 -3.07 21.23
CA MET A 1 -18.26 -3.72 21.05
C MET A 1 -18.30 -4.46 19.72
N ILE A 2 -17.26 -4.31 18.89
CA ILE A 2 -17.15 -5.01 17.60
C ILE A 2 -16.99 -6.52 17.89
N ASN A 3 -17.79 -7.36 17.24
CA ASN A 3 -17.77 -8.82 17.46
C ASN A 3 -16.76 -9.50 16.51
N ALA A 4 -15.53 -8.99 16.47
CA ALA A 4 -14.42 -9.61 15.73
C ALA A 4 -13.61 -10.47 16.69
N LYS A 5 -13.55 -11.77 16.46
CA LYS A 5 -12.89 -12.72 17.39
C LYS A 5 -11.38 -12.76 17.22
N LEU A 6 -10.92 -12.64 15.97
CA LEU A 6 -9.51 -12.70 15.61
C LEU A 6 -8.87 -11.32 15.47
N ALA A 7 -9.58 -10.34 14.89
CA ALA A 7 -9.06 -9.00 14.67
C ALA A 7 -9.05 -8.11 15.91
N SER A 8 -9.85 -8.40 16.94
CA SER A 8 -9.92 -7.58 18.14
C SER A 8 -8.69 -7.72 19.03
N GLN A 9 -8.30 -6.63 19.67
CA GLN A 9 -7.26 -6.66 20.68
C GLN A 9 -7.70 -7.49 21.88
N SER A 10 -6.95 -8.53 22.24
CA SER A 10 -7.30 -9.46 23.34
C SER A 10 -6.75 -9.06 24.69
N HIS A 11 -5.69 -8.26 24.73
CA HIS A 11 -5.06 -7.75 25.94
C HIS A 11 -4.26 -6.47 25.63
N ALA A 12 -3.93 -5.69 26.64
CA ALA A 12 -3.03 -4.55 26.50
C ALA A 12 -1.69 -5.01 25.90
N ASN A 13 -1.19 -4.29 24.89
CA ASN A 13 0.02 -4.61 24.13
C ASN A 13 -0.13 -5.80 23.13
N HIS A 14 -1.32 -6.32 22.90
CA HIS A 14 -1.53 -7.25 21.78
C HIS A 14 -1.30 -6.50 20.46
N GLN A 15 -0.27 -6.87 19.73
CA GLN A 15 0.16 -6.21 18.49
C GLN A 15 0.63 -7.25 17.49
N THR A 16 0.16 -7.14 16.27
CA THR A 16 0.63 -7.93 15.13
C THR A 16 1.74 -7.16 14.40
N ILE A 17 2.79 -7.88 14.04
CA ILE A 17 3.86 -7.38 13.18
C ILE A 17 3.80 -8.17 11.88
N VAL A 18 3.52 -7.49 10.78
CA VAL A 18 3.39 -8.07 9.44
C VAL A 18 4.71 -7.89 8.69
N LYS A 19 5.35 -8.98 8.30
CA LYS A 19 6.61 -8.97 7.55
C LYS A 19 6.37 -8.86 6.05
N LEU A 20 7.01 -7.89 5.40
CA LEU A 20 7.07 -7.77 3.94
C LEU A 20 8.33 -8.44 3.37
N SER A 21 9.43 -8.38 4.13
CA SER A 21 10.70 -9.04 3.86
C SER A 21 11.40 -9.35 5.19
N GLU A 22 12.61 -9.89 5.13
CA GLU A 22 13.42 -10.10 6.35
C GLU A 22 13.76 -8.78 7.07
N GLN A 23 13.78 -7.67 6.34
CA GLN A 23 14.23 -6.37 6.84
C GLN A 23 13.09 -5.36 7.00
N VAL A 24 11.94 -5.60 6.38
CA VAL A 24 10.80 -4.67 6.37
C VAL A 24 9.59 -5.32 7.01
N SER A 25 9.06 -4.66 8.05
CA SER A 25 7.83 -5.10 8.72
C SER A 25 6.96 -3.91 9.11
N VAL A 26 5.63 -4.10 9.10
CA VAL A 26 4.63 -3.11 9.50
C VAL A 26 4.10 -3.47 10.88
N GLY A 27 3.95 -2.48 11.78
CA GLY A 27 3.41 -2.69 13.12
C GLY A 27 4.47 -2.76 14.23
N GLY A 28 5.77 -2.71 13.89
CA GLY A 28 6.87 -2.62 14.85
C GLY A 28 7.09 -1.21 15.39
N THR A 29 8.27 -0.96 15.95
CA THR A 29 8.67 0.37 16.45
C THR A 29 8.98 1.36 15.33
N GLU A 30 9.38 0.86 14.17
CA GLU A 30 9.66 1.66 12.99
C GLU A 30 8.40 1.87 12.16
N LEU A 31 8.26 3.08 11.61
CA LEU A 31 7.22 3.41 10.64
C LEU A 31 7.62 2.93 9.26
N VAL A 32 6.66 2.36 8.52
CA VAL A 32 6.88 1.94 7.13
C VAL A 32 6.34 3.00 6.18
N ILE A 33 7.18 3.43 5.26
CA ILE A 33 6.79 4.32 4.17
C ILE A 33 6.80 3.53 2.85
N ILE A 34 5.63 3.45 2.23
CA ILE A 34 5.42 2.80 0.94
C ILE A 34 5.22 3.90 -0.10
N GLY A 35 6.13 4.00 -1.07
CA GLY A 35 6.11 5.04 -2.10
C GLY A 35 6.01 4.47 -3.51
N GLY A 36 5.50 5.25 -4.46
CA GLY A 36 5.48 4.86 -5.86
C GLY A 36 4.23 5.33 -6.61
N PRO A 37 4.13 5.04 -7.91
CA PRO A 37 3.07 5.58 -8.76
C PRO A 37 1.71 4.92 -8.44
N CYS A 38 0.64 5.60 -8.85
CA CYS A 38 -0.70 5.05 -8.82
C CYS A 38 -0.80 3.78 -9.66
N THR A 39 -0.17 3.79 -10.83
CA THR A 39 -0.14 2.68 -11.77
C THR A 39 1.25 2.50 -12.38
N VAL A 40 1.60 1.27 -12.67
CA VAL A 40 2.77 0.94 -13.51
C VAL A 40 2.43 1.33 -14.95
N GLU A 41 3.28 2.17 -15.57
CA GLU A 41 3.10 2.69 -16.92
C GLU A 41 4.19 2.20 -17.87
N SER A 42 5.41 2.01 -17.35
CA SER A 42 6.56 1.47 -18.09
C SER A 42 7.66 1.01 -17.15
N LEU A 43 8.61 0.23 -17.67
CA LEU A 43 9.82 -0.14 -16.96
C LEU A 43 10.66 1.10 -16.59
N GLU A 44 10.81 2.05 -17.52
CA GLU A 44 11.56 3.29 -17.31
C GLU A 44 10.99 4.12 -16.15
N GLN A 45 9.66 4.24 -16.07
CA GLN A 45 8.98 4.90 -14.95
C GLN A 45 9.35 4.23 -13.63
N MET A 46 9.21 2.91 -13.55
CA MET A 46 9.44 2.18 -12.30
C MET A 46 10.91 2.14 -11.90
N GLU A 47 11.83 2.08 -12.84
CA GLU A 47 13.27 2.20 -12.56
C GLU A 47 13.64 3.58 -12.04
N THR A 48 13.09 4.63 -12.63
CA THR A 48 13.29 6.01 -12.17
C THR A 48 12.77 6.17 -10.74
N VAL A 49 11.58 5.66 -10.45
CA VAL A 49 11.00 5.66 -9.10
C VAL A 49 11.90 4.89 -8.12
N ALA A 50 12.26 3.65 -8.46
CA ALA A 50 13.04 2.80 -7.57
C ALA A 50 14.42 3.39 -7.28
N SER A 51 15.12 3.89 -8.30
CA SER A 51 16.48 4.47 -8.15
C SER A 51 16.47 5.71 -7.26
N GLN A 52 15.49 6.59 -7.39
CA GLN A 52 15.42 7.80 -6.56
C GLN A 52 14.93 7.51 -5.13
N LEU A 53 13.96 6.61 -4.96
CA LEU A 53 13.47 6.24 -3.64
C LEU A 53 14.42 5.32 -2.88
N ALA A 54 15.33 4.61 -3.55
CA ALA A 54 16.37 3.81 -2.90
C ALA A 54 17.31 4.65 -2.01
N ALA A 55 17.50 5.91 -2.35
CA ALA A 55 18.33 6.86 -1.56
C ALA A 55 17.52 7.55 -0.44
N ALA A 56 16.22 7.29 -0.32
CA ALA A 56 15.33 7.88 0.66
C ALA A 56 14.89 6.84 1.71
N PRO A 57 14.40 7.28 2.87
CA PRO A 57 13.84 6.37 3.89
C PRO A 57 12.46 5.82 3.49
N VAL A 58 12.38 5.16 2.34
CA VAL A 58 11.21 4.45 1.81
C VAL A 58 11.51 2.96 1.88
N GLN A 59 10.61 2.16 2.46
CA GLN A 59 10.87 0.75 2.76
C GLN A 59 10.25 -0.22 1.75
N ALA A 60 9.23 0.23 0.99
CA ALA A 60 8.57 -0.59 -0.03
C ALA A 60 8.08 0.27 -1.19
N LEU A 61 7.99 -0.33 -2.37
CA LEU A 61 7.40 0.32 -3.54
C LEU A 61 5.95 -0.10 -3.71
N ARG A 62 5.13 0.81 -4.23
CA ARG A 62 3.80 0.51 -4.73
C ARG A 62 3.72 0.75 -6.24
N GLY A 63 2.87 0.00 -6.91
CA GLY A 63 2.51 0.23 -8.30
C GLY A 63 1.30 -0.62 -8.69
N GLY A 64 0.20 0.00 -9.10
CA GLY A 64 -0.99 -0.73 -9.53
C GLY A 64 -0.81 -1.30 -10.93
N VAL A 65 -0.90 -2.63 -11.08
CA VAL A 65 -0.84 -3.30 -12.39
C VAL A 65 -2.23 -3.58 -12.95
N TYR A 66 -3.24 -3.66 -12.08
CA TYR A 66 -4.65 -3.70 -12.40
C TYR A 66 -5.33 -2.48 -11.79
N LYS A 67 -6.25 -1.83 -12.52
CA LYS A 67 -6.88 -0.58 -12.07
C LYS A 67 -8.40 -0.66 -12.12
N PRO A 68 -9.08 -0.56 -10.96
CA PRO A 68 -10.53 -0.44 -10.93
C PRO A 68 -10.95 0.96 -11.39
N ARG A 69 -11.57 1.04 -12.58
CA ARG A 69 -11.97 2.32 -13.17
C ARG A 69 -13.47 2.46 -13.21
N THR A 70 -13.97 3.68 -12.96
CA THR A 70 -15.40 3.98 -13.12
C THR A 70 -15.79 3.98 -14.60
N SER A 71 -14.89 4.42 -15.49
CA SER A 71 -15.11 4.38 -16.93
C SER A 71 -14.41 3.16 -17.54
N PRO A 72 -15.09 2.35 -18.40
CA PRO A 72 -14.46 1.24 -19.09
C PRO A 72 -13.45 1.68 -20.16
N TYR A 73 -13.48 2.95 -20.54
CA TYR A 73 -12.55 3.54 -21.51
C TYR A 73 -11.27 4.10 -20.89
N ALA A 74 -11.19 4.17 -19.56
CA ALA A 74 -9.98 4.59 -18.87
C ALA A 74 -8.94 3.47 -18.87
N PHE A 75 -7.67 3.82 -18.72
CA PHE A 75 -6.57 2.85 -18.63
C PHE A 75 -6.82 1.83 -17.52
N GLN A 76 -6.85 0.55 -17.88
CA GLN A 76 -7.18 -0.57 -16.96
C GLN A 76 -5.97 -1.16 -16.24
N GLY A 77 -4.77 -0.65 -16.50
CA GLY A 77 -3.50 -1.20 -16.03
C GLY A 77 -2.81 -2.08 -17.09
N MET A 78 -1.54 -2.39 -16.87
CA MET A 78 -0.73 -3.23 -17.76
C MET A 78 -0.93 -4.73 -17.53
N GLY A 79 -1.64 -5.12 -16.47
CA GLY A 79 -1.88 -6.53 -16.17
C GLY A 79 -0.58 -7.31 -15.93
N VAL A 80 -0.46 -8.46 -16.58
CA VAL A 80 0.70 -9.37 -16.43
C VAL A 80 2.03 -8.72 -16.81
N GLU A 81 2.04 -7.89 -17.85
CA GLU A 81 3.25 -7.15 -18.25
C GLU A 81 3.72 -6.20 -17.13
N GLY A 82 2.79 -5.51 -16.48
CA GLY A 82 3.08 -4.69 -15.31
C GLY A 82 3.60 -5.49 -14.11
N LEU A 83 3.14 -6.74 -13.91
CA LEU A 83 3.68 -7.63 -12.88
C LEU A 83 5.13 -7.98 -13.17
N GLN A 84 5.50 -8.27 -14.42
CA GLN A 84 6.88 -8.54 -14.81
C GLN A 84 7.79 -7.34 -14.53
N ILE A 85 7.34 -6.13 -14.84
CA ILE A 85 8.07 -4.90 -14.51
C ILE A 85 8.28 -4.77 -13.00
N LEU A 86 7.26 -5.02 -12.19
CA LEU A 86 7.40 -4.97 -10.73
C LEU A 86 8.37 -6.04 -10.21
N ALA A 87 8.31 -7.26 -10.73
CA ALA A 87 9.21 -8.35 -10.35
C ALA A 87 10.67 -8.02 -10.70
N ASP A 88 10.92 -7.44 -11.87
CA ASP A 88 12.24 -7.00 -12.29
C ASP A 88 12.80 -5.91 -11.37
N VAL A 89 12.01 -4.88 -11.08
CA VAL A 89 12.40 -3.78 -10.17
C VAL A 89 12.61 -4.30 -8.75
N ARG A 90 11.70 -5.15 -8.25
CA ARG A 90 11.82 -5.81 -6.95
C ARG A 90 13.17 -6.55 -6.81
N SER A 91 13.51 -7.33 -7.83
CA SER A 91 14.76 -8.13 -7.83
C SER A 91 16.00 -7.26 -7.90
N ARG A 92 16.00 -6.24 -8.79
CA ARG A 92 17.17 -5.37 -9.01
C ARG A 92 17.48 -4.48 -7.80
N TYR A 93 16.47 -3.94 -7.19
CA TYR A 93 16.61 -3.00 -6.07
C TYR A 93 16.49 -3.69 -4.71
N ASN A 94 16.20 -5.00 -4.69
CA ASN A 94 15.95 -5.77 -3.46
C ASN A 94 14.92 -5.07 -2.54
N VAL A 95 13.82 -4.61 -3.11
CA VAL A 95 12.79 -3.82 -2.42
C VAL A 95 11.46 -4.55 -2.45
N PRO A 96 10.73 -4.65 -1.33
CA PRO A 96 9.39 -5.21 -1.33
C PRO A 96 8.44 -4.40 -2.22
N VAL A 97 7.54 -5.07 -2.92
CA VAL A 97 6.54 -4.44 -3.77
C VAL A 97 5.11 -4.74 -3.33
N VAL A 98 4.26 -3.72 -3.41
CA VAL A 98 2.83 -3.77 -3.09
C VAL A 98 2.02 -3.48 -4.35
N THR A 99 1.11 -4.37 -4.72
CA THR A 99 0.23 -4.15 -5.87
C THR A 99 -1.20 -4.64 -5.61
N GLU A 100 -2.17 -4.06 -6.32
CA GLU A 100 -3.58 -4.36 -6.12
C GLU A 100 -4.00 -5.63 -6.86
N VAL A 101 -4.79 -6.47 -6.17
CA VAL A 101 -5.52 -7.59 -6.74
C VAL A 101 -7.02 -7.26 -6.75
N MET A 102 -7.70 -7.52 -7.87
CA MET A 102 -9.10 -7.14 -8.06
C MET A 102 -10.06 -8.33 -8.16
N SER A 103 -9.55 -9.51 -8.47
CA SER A 103 -10.36 -10.73 -8.63
C SER A 103 -9.61 -11.97 -8.16
N ILE A 104 -10.36 -13.04 -7.85
CA ILE A 104 -9.80 -14.31 -7.39
C ILE A 104 -8.83 -14.89 -8.43
N GLY A 105 -9.14 -14.79 -9.72
CA GLY A 105 -8.28 -15.32 -10.80
C GLY A 105 -6.93 -14.61 -10.95
N GLN A 106 -6.73 -13.46 -10.29
CA GLN A 106 -5.46 -12.72 -10.31
C GLN A 106 -4.54 -13.08 -9.13
N ILE A 107 -5.07 -13.74 -8.09
CA ILE A 107 -4.34 -13.94 -6.82
C ILE A 107 -3.02 -14.68 -7.04
N GLU A 108 -3.04 -15.79 -7.75
CA GLU A 108 -1.85 -16.62 -7.97
C GLU A 108 -0.74 -15.84 -8.69
N ALA A 109 -1.06 -15.17 -9.78
CA ALA A 109 -0.11 -14.38 -10.55
C ALA A 109 0.47 -13.21 -9.74
N VAL A 110 -0.40 -12.47 -9.03
CA VAL A 110 0.03 -11.33 -8.21
C VAL A 110 0.86 -11.80 -7.01
N ALA A 111 0.48 -12.90 -6.35
CA ALA A 111 1.22 -13.44 -5.21
C ALA A 111 2.60 -13.98 -5.58
N ALA A 112 2.81 -14.41 -6.82
CA ALA A 112 4.13 -14.85 -7.29
C ALA A 112 5.13 -13.69 -7.36
N ASP A 113 4.69 -12.50 -7.77
CA ASP A 113 5.55 -11.37 -8.10
C ASP A 113 5.53 -10.22 -7.06
N ALA A 114 4.55 -10.20 -6.15
CA ALA A 114 4.43 -9.18 -5.10
C ALA A 114 4.70 -9.73 -3.69
N ASP A 115 5.11 -8.85 -2.78
CA ASP A 115 5.36 -9.18 -1.37
C ASP A 115 4.15 -8.88 -0.49
N MET A 116 3.28 -7.95 -0.90
CA MET A 116 2.03 -7.63 -0.24
C MET A 116 0.93 -7.40 -1.27
N LEU A 117 -0.24 -8.01 -1.07
CA LEU A 117 -1.41 -7.89 -1.94
C LEU A 117 -2.33 -6.81 -1.41
N GLN A 118 -2.63 -5.79 -2.22
CA GLN A 118 -3.54 -4.73 -1.83
C GLN A 118 -4.97 -5.07 -2.25
N ILE A 119 -5.92 -4.89 -1.32
CA ILE A 119 -7.35 -4.87 -1.60
C ILE A 119 -7.81 -3.41 -1.65
N GLY A 120 -8.23 -2.96 -2.81
CA GLY A 120 -8.74 -1.61 -2.99
C GLY A 120 -10.08 -1.39 -2.27
N SER A 121 -10.40 -0.13 -1.96
CA SER A 121 -11.60 0.26 -1.21
C SER A 121 -12.91 -0.24 -1.81
N ARG A 122 -12.98 -0.40 -3.14
CA ARG A 122 -14.16 -0.93 -3.82
C ARG A 122 -14.37 -2.43 -3.60
N ASN A 123 -13.32 -3.15 -3.21
CA ASN A 123 -13.33 -4.59 -2.93
C ASN A 123 -13.31 -4.93 -1.44
N MET A 124 -13.40 -3.94 -0.53
CA MET A 124 -13.42 -4.21 0.91
C MET A 124 -14.56 -5.14 1.33
N GLN A 125 -15.69 -5.09 0.64
CA GLN A 125 -16.86 -5.94 0.89
C GLN A 125 -17.02 -7.08 -0.13
N ASN A 126 -15.99 -7.35 -0.94
CA ASN A 126 -15.95 -8.52 -1.82
C ASN A 126 -15.52 -9.75 -0.99
N PHE A 127 -16.44 -10.30 -0.22
CA PHE A 127 -16.15 -11.34 0.78
C PHE A 127 -15.56 -12.60 0.16
N ASP A 128 -15.90 -12.96 -1.07
CA ASP A 128 -15.31 -14.12 -1.73
C ASP A 128 -13.83 -13.86 -2.08
N LEU A 129 -13.47 -12.63 -2.50
CA LEU A 129 -12.08 -12.24 -2.68
C LEU A 129 -11.33 -12.24 -1.34
N LEU A 130 -11.94 -11.73 -0.25
CA LEU A 130 -11.32 -11.72 1.08
C LEU A 130 -11.03 -13.14 1.59
N LYS A 131 -11.98 -14.08 1.42
CA LYS A 131 -11.80 -15.50 1.78
C LYS A 131 -10.64 -16.13 0.99
N ALA A 132 -10.60 -15.90 -0.32
CA ALA A 132 -9.54 -16.44 -1.17
C ALA A 132 -8.16 -15.86 -0.80
N LEU A 133 -8.07 -14.57 -0.45
CA LEU A 133 -6.85 -13.93 0.01
C LEU A 133 -6.42 -14.41 1.41
N GLY A 134 -7.36 -14.87 2.23
CA GLY A 134 -7.05 -15.59 3.47
C GLY A 134 -6.22 -16.86 3.26
N GLN A 135 -6.16 -17.39 2.04
CA GLN A 135 -5.38 -18.58 1.68
C GLN A 135 -4.16 -18.28 0.80
N ALA A 136 -3.93 -17.01 0.47
CA ALA A 136 -2.89 -16.62 -0.48
C ALA A 136 -1.44 -16.73 0.04
N GLY A 137 -1.24 -16.88 1.36
CA GLY A 137 0.09 -17.01 1.98
C GLY A 137 0.97 -15.74 1.82
N LYS A 138 0.36 -14.59 1.59
CA LYS A 138 1.02 -13.29 1.43
C LYS A 138 0.38 -12.25 2.35
N PRO A 139 1.13 -11.27 2.86
CA PRO A 139 0.58 -10.13 3.57
C PRO A 139 -0.50 -9.39 2.76
N ILE A 140 -1.54 -8.94 3.43
CA ILE A 140 -2.67 -8.24 2.81
C ILE A 140 -2.76 -6.81 3.33
N LEU A 141 -2.78 -5.84 2.40
CA LEU A 141 -3.11 -4.45 2.68
C LEU A 141 -4.59 -4.21 2.37
N LEU A 142 -5.42 -4.14 3.39
CA LEU A 142 -6.86 -3.92 3.24
C LEU A 142 -7.17 -2.43 3.35
N LYS A 143 -7.64 -1.81 2.27
CA LYS A 143 -8.07 -0.41 2.25
C LYS A 143 -9.53 -0.26 2.65
N ARG A 144 -9.81 0.68 3.57
CA ARG A 144 -11.16 1.01 4.02
C ARG A 144 -12.07 1.41 2.87
N GLY A 145 -13.29 0.92 2.87
CA GLY A 145 -14.33 1.28 1.92
C GLY A 145 -14.74 2.75 2.02
N LEU A 146 -15.20 3.33 0.90
CA LEU A 146 -15.48 4.77 0.78
C LEU A 146 -16.62 5.28 1.68
N ALA A 147 -17.48 4.40 2.17
CA ALA A 147 -18.62 4.72 3.06
C ALA A 147 -18.73 3.69 4.18
N SER A 148 -17.64 2.99 4.50
CA SER A 148 -17.67 1.90 5.48
C SER A 148 -17.44 2.41 6.90
N THR A 149 -18.21 1.87 7.83
CA THR A 149 -17.98 2.06 9.27
C THR A 149 -16.67 1.40 9.71
N ILE A 150 -16.18 1.74 10.88
CA ILE A 150 -15.02 1.09 11.50
C ILE A 150 -15.32 -0.40 11.74
N GLU A 151 -16.54 -0.74 12.17
CA GLU A 151 -16.97 -2.12 12.40
C GLU A 151 -16.92 -2.96 11.11
N GLU A 152 -17.50 -2.47 10.02
CA GLU A 152 -17.43 -3.15 8.72
C GLU A 152 -16.00 -3.35 8.24
N PHE A 153 -15.12 -2.38 8.50
CA PHE A 153 -13.72 -2.45 8.12
C PHE A 153 -12.96 -3.53 8.90
N VAL A 154 -13.15 -3.59 10.23
CA VAL A 154 -12.56 -4.62 11.07
C VAL A 154 -13.14 -6.01 10.75
N MET A 155 -14.44 -6.10 10.48
CA MET A 155 -15.08 -7.35 10.06
C MET A 155 -14.61 -7.83 8.69
N ALA A 156 -14.25 -6.93 7.78
CA ALA A 156 -13.60 -7.32 6.52
C ALA A 156 -12.21 -7.95 6.76
N ALA A 157 -11.42 -7.43 7.70
CA ALA A 157 -10.18 -8.07 8.12
C ALA A 157 -10.43 -9.44 8.77
N GLU A 158 -11.47 -9.57 9.60
CA GLU A 158 -11.87 -10.84 10.23
C GLU A 158 -12.13 -11.95 9.19
N TYR A 159 -12.68 -11.63 8.02
CA TYR A 159 -12.85 -12.59 6.92
C TYR A 159 -11.51 -13.16 6.45
N ILE A 160 -10.49 -12.33 6.31
CA ILE A 160 -9.14 -12.77 5.88
C ILE A 160 -8.51 -13.63 6.97
N LEU A 161 -8.53 -13.15 8.23
CA LEU A 161 -7.98 -13.85 9.38
C LEU A 161 -8.62 -15.24 9.59
N SER A 162 -9.96 -15.31 9.49
CA SER A 162 -10.72 -16.57 9.69
C SER A 162 -10.46 -17.61 8.60
N HIS A 163 -9.86 -17.23 7.47
CA HIS A 163 -9.45 -18.13 6.41
C HIS A 163 -7.95 -18.44 6.41
N GLY A 164 -7.26 -18.11 7.51
CA GLY A 164 -5.92 -18.62 7.81
C GLY A 164 -4.76 -17.63 7.57
N ASN A 165 -5.03 -16.39 7.15
CA ASN A 165 -3.98 -15.39 6.95
C ASN A 165 -3.93 -14.38 8.11
N PRO A 166 -2.92 -14.46 9.00
CA PRO A 166 -2.77 -13.52 10.11
C PRO A 166 -2.13 -12.18 9.69
N ASP A 167 -1.54 -12.10 8.50
CA ASP A 167 -0.73 -10.99 8.05
C ASP A 167 -1.59 -9.93 7.34
N VAL A 168 -2.42 -9.23 8.10
CA VAL A 168 -3.31 -8.17 7.60
C VAL A 168 -2.88 -6.81 8.13
N VAL A 169 -2.74 -5.84 7.22
CA VAL A 169 -2.50 -4.42 7.51
C VAL A 169 -3.74 -3.64 7.09
N LEU A 170 -4.28 -2.84 8.00
CA LEU A 170 -5.39 -1.94 7.71
C LEU A 170 -4.87 -0.64 7.11
N CYS A 171 -5.60 -0.08 6.14
CA CYS A 171 -5.25 1.20 5.53
C CYS A 171 -6.44 2.16 5.52
N GLU A 172 -6.37 3.19 6.37
CA GLU A 172 -7.28 4.34 6.28
C GLU A 172 -6.93 5.18 5.05
N ARG A 173 -7.92 5.55 4.25
CA ARG A 173 -7.73 6.28 2.97
C ARG A 173 -8.82 7.32 2.67
N GLY A 174 -9.55 7.69 3.69
CA GLY A 174 -10.66 8.63 3.62
C GLY A 174 -12.00 8.00 3.27
N ILE A 175 -13.03 8.61 3.80
CA ILE A 175 -14.44 8.29 3.55
C ILE A 175 -15.12 9.43 2.82
N ARG A 176 -16.18 9.12 2.07
CA ARG A 176 -17.01 10.14 1.41
C ARG A 176 -17.69 11.04 2.43
N SER A 177 -17.78 12.32 2.13
CA SER A 177 -18.49 13.32 2.90
C SER A 177 -19.42 14.10 1.98
N PHE A 178 -20.24 14.95 2.57
CA PHE A 178 -21.05 15.94 1.85
C PHE A 178 -20.20 17.08 1.28
N ASP A 179 -19.04 17.37 1.88
CA ASP A 179 -18.09 18.36 1.39
C ASP A 179 -17.27 17.75 0.21
N ASN A 180 -17.07 18.54 -0.83
CA ASN A 180 -16.38 18.12 -2.05
C ASN A 180 -15.08 18.90 -2.32
N TYR A 181 -14.60 19.69 -1.36
CA TYR A 181 -13.33 20.39 -1.50
C TYR A 181 -12.16 19.42 -1.62
N THR A 182 -12.17 18.35 -0.81
CA THR A 182 -11.27 17.21 -0.96
C THR A 182 -12.03 16.02 -1.55
N ARG A 183 -11.30 15.08 -2.15
CA ARG A 183 -11.89 13.86 -2.72
C ARG A 183 -12.65 13.04 -1.69
N ASN A 184 -12.08 12.92 -0.47
CA ASN A 184 -12.67 12.27 0.69
C ASN A 184 -12.15 13.00 1.96
N VAL A 185 -12.79 12.75 3.08
CA VAL A 185 -12.29 13.18 4.40
C VAL A 185 -11.38 12.09 4.94
N LEU A 186 -10.11 12.43 5.21
CA LEU A 186 -9.21 11.53 5.94
C LEU A 186 -9.66 11.44 7.39
N ASP A 187 -10.07 10.24 7.81
CA ASP A 187 -10.62 9.99 9.14
C ASP A 187 -9.51 9.59 10.12
N LEU A 188 -8.80 10.58 10.66
CA LEU A 188 -7.76 10.35 11.67
C LEU A 188 -8.35 9.87 13.01
N GLY A 189 -9.60 10.20 13.30
CA GLY A 189 -10.33 9.63 14.43
C GLY A 189 -10.46 8.12 14.34
N ALA A 190 -10.72 7.62 13.12
CA ALA A 190 -10.75 6.17 12.88
C ALA A 190 -9.37 5.53 13.07
N VAL A 191 -8.28 6.20 12.69
CA VAL A 191 -6.92 5.69 12.94
C VAL A 191 -6.70 5.49 14.44
N ALA A 192 -6.96 6.52 15.25
CA ALA A 192 -6.82 6.43 16.70
C ALA A 192 -7.74 5.35 17.31
N ALA A 193 -8.99 5.24 16.84
CA ALA A 193 -9.93 4.22 17.30
C ALA A 193 -9.46 2.79 16.94
N LEU A 194 -9.00 2.57 15.69
CA LEU A 194 -8.48 1.27 15.27
C LEU A 194 -7.31 0.82 16.13
N LYS A 195 -6.39 1.71 16.50
CA LYS A 195 -5.26 1.40 17.39
C LYS A 195 -5.70 0.99 18.81
N GLN A 196 -6.95 1.23 19.21
CA GLN A 196 -7.51 0.81 20.50
C GLN A 196 -8.31 -0.50 20.41
N ILE A 197 -8.89 -0.80 19.26
CA ILE A 197 -9.85 -1.92 19.13
C ILE A 197 -9.26 -3.15 18.43
N THR A 198 -8.22 -2.99 17.63
CA THR A 198 -7.57 -4.09 16.92
C THR A 198 -6.07 -4.15 17.20
N HIS A 199 -5.52 -5.36 17.14
CA HIS A 199 -4.07 -5.60 17.23
C HIS A 199 -3.37 -5.46 15.86
N LEU A 200 -4.13 -5.32 14.78
CA LEU A 200 -3.59 -5.22 13.43
C LEU A 200 -2.91 -3.86 13.21
N PRO A 201 -1.80 -3.83 12.47
CA PRO A 201 -1.17 -2.56 12.12
C PRO A 201 -2.08 -1.72 11.22
N VAL A 202 -2.01 -0.39 11.41
CA VAL A 202 -2.82 0.60 10.70
C VAL A 202 -1.90 1.58 9.98
N ILE A 203 -1.94 1.61 8.66
CA ILE A 203 -1.28 2.64 7.84
C ILE A 203 -2.30 3.60 7.23
N VAL A 204 -1.80 4.71 6.69
CA VAL A 204 -2.66 5.76 6.12
C VAL A 204 -2.24 6.07 4.69
N ASP A 205 -3.23 6.28 3.84
CA ASP A 205 -3.09 6.75 2.46
C ASP A 205 -3.63 8.18 2.35
N PRO A 206 -2.80 9.20 2.57
CA PRO A 206 -3.24 10.58 2.46
C PRO A 206 -3.51 10.98 1.00
N SER A 207 -2.80 10.41 0.02
CA SER A 207 -2.94 10.74 -1.40
C SER A 207 -4.36 10.46 -1.90
N HIS A 208 -4.87 9.24 -1.69
CA HIS A 208 -6.22 8.88 -2.12
C HIS A 208 -7.31 9.46 -1.21
N ALA A 209 -6.97 9.86 0.02
CA ALA A 209 -7.91 10.54 0.89
C ALA A 209 -8.29 11.90 0.29
N VAL A 210 -7.34 12.78 0.10
CA VAL A 210 -7.63 14.18 -0.24
C VAL A 210 -7.67 14.47 -1.73
N GLY A 211 -6.97 13.69 -2.55
CA GLY A 211 -6.93 13.89 -4.00
C GLY A 211 -6.28 15.19 -4.47
N LYS A 212 -5.49 15.84 -3.60
CA LYS A 212 -4.80 17.10 -3.84
C LYS A 212 -3.37 17.03 -3.29
N ARG A 213 -2.38 17.26 -4.15
CA ARG A 213 -0.96 17.13 -3.85
C ARG A 213 -0.52 17.96 -2.65
N GLU A 214 -0.95 19.21 -2.59
CA GLU A 214 -0.59 20.18 -1.55
C GLU A 214 -1.08 19.81 -0.15
N LEU A 215 -2.07 18.92 -0.03
CA LEU A 215 -2.61 18.47 1.24
C LEU A 215 -1.99 17.13 1.72
N VAL A 216 -1.20 16.46 0.89
CA VAL A 216 -0.61 15.16 1.25
C VAL A 216 0.36 15.31 2.42
N ALA A 217 1.28 16.26 2.35
CA ALA A 217 2.31 16.44 3.37
C ALA A 217 1.77 16.78 4.78
N PRO A 218 0.87 17.76 4.97
CA PRO A 218 0.31 18.03 6.29
C PRO A 218 -0.47 16.85 6.86
N LEU A 219 -1.22 16.11 6.02
CA LEU A 219 -2.01 14.96 6.48
C LEU A 219 -1.16 13.71 6.73
N ALA A 220 -0.06 13.52 6.02
CA ALA A 220 0.93 12.49 6.31
C ALA A 220 1.52 12.70 7.72
N LYS A 221 1.89 13.94 8.06
CA LYS A 221 2.38 14.30 9.42
C LYS A 221 1.33 14.06 10.49
N ALA A 222 0.10 14.49 10.24
CA ALA A 222 -1.01 14.28 11.16
C ALA A 222 -1.34 12.79 11.38
N ALA A 223 -1.25 11.96 10.35
CA ALA A 223 -1.46 10.51 10.44
C ALA A 223 -0.43 9.84 11.38
N ILE A 224 0.86 10.20 11.25
CA ILE A 224 1.90 9.69 12.15
C ILE A 224 1.65 10.17 13.60
N ALA A 225 1.34 11.45 13.76
CA ALA A 225 1.03 12.01 15.09
C ALA A 225 -0.19 11.32 15.73
N CYS A 226 -1.13 10.81 14.93
CA CYS A 226 -2.32 10.09 15.37
C CYS A 226 -2.07 8.60 15.68
N GLY A 227 -0.84 8.09 15.47
CA GLY A 227 -0.44 6.74 15.83
C GLY A 227 -0.46 5.72 14.66
N ALA A 228 -0.48 6.17 13.42
CA ALA A 228 -0.35 5.27 12.27
C ALA A 228 0.99 4.52 12.30
N ASP A 229 1.00 3.25 11.85
CA ASP A 229 2.19 2.40 11.77
C ASP A 229 2.97 2.60 10.46
N GLY A 230 2.48 3.46 9.58
CA GLY A 230 3.12 3.79 8.33
C GLY A 230 2.23 4.58 7.38
N LEU A 231 2.76 4.84 6.21
CA LEU A 231 2.08 5.59 5.16
C LEU A 231 2.23 4.88 3.81
N ILE A 232 1.21 5.01 2.95
CA ILE A 232 1.31 4.66 1.54
C ILE A 232 1.00 5.91 0.71
N ILE A 233 1.96 6.37 -0.09
CA ILE A 233 1.93 7.69 -0.74
C ILE A 233 2.16 7.53 -2.24
N GLU A 234 1.40 8.28 -3.02
CA GLU A 234 1.61 8.35 -4.47
C GLU A 234 2.68 9.37 -4.83
N CYS A 235 3.65 8.90 -5.63
CA CYS A 235 4.63 9.76 -6.27
C CYS A 235 4.90 9.29 -7.70
N HIS A 236 5.34 10.21 -8.56
CA HIS A 236 5.55 9.95 -9.98
C HIS A 236 6.74 10.80 -10.47
N PRO A 237 7.58 10.30 -11.40
CA PRO A 237 8.67 11.08 -11.98
C PRO A 237 8.20 12.41 -12.59
N GLU A 238 7.09 12.37 -13.29
CA GLU A 238 6.44 13.51 -13.93
C GLU A 238 4.94 13.50 -13.62
N PRO A 239 4.51 14.01 -12.44
CA PRO A 239 3.13 13.88 -11.97
C PRO A 239 2.08 14.36 -12.96
N GLU A 240 2.37 15.40 -13.73
CA GLU A 240 1.44 15.97 -14.72
C GLU A 240 1.21 15.05 -15.95
N LYS A 241 2.12 14.09 -16.19
CA LYS A 241 2.00 13.12 -17.28
C LYS A 241 1.40 11.79 -16.83
N SER A 242 1.18 11.60 -15.52
CA SER A 242 0.60 10.37 -15.00
C SER A 242 -0.75 10.07 -15.64
N VAL A 243 -0.93 8.85 -16.14
CA VAL A 243 -2.19 8.38 -16.74
C VAL A 243 -3.30 8.18 -15.70
N SER A 244 -2.96 8.24 -14.41
CA SER A 244 -3.90 8.06 -13.32
C SER A 244 -3.56 8.95 -12.13
N ASP A 245 -4.58 9.61 -11.57
CA ASP A 245 -4.51 10.37 -10.31
C ASP A 245 -3.43 11.47 -10.26
N ALA A 246 -3.07 12.10 -11.39
CA ALA A 246 -2.05 13.13 -11.55
C ALA A 246 -2.12 14.27 -10.50
N ARG A 247 -3.34 14.65 -10.08
CA ARG A 247 -3.57 15.76 -9.14
C ARG A 247 -3.03 15.53 -7.73
N GLN A 248 -2.91 14.27 -7.33
CA GLN A 248 -2.52 13.89 -5.96
C GLN A 248 -1.10 13.34 -5.87
N ALA A 249 -0.51 12.92 -6.99
CA ALA A 249 0.85 12.38 -7.01
C ALA A 249 1.87 13.46 -6.68
N LEU A 250 2.77 13.18 -5.74
CA LEU A 250 3.94 14.00 -5.47
C LEU A 250 4.98 13.82 -6.59
N SER A 251 5.85 14.82 -6.79
CA SER A 251 7.12 14.57 -7.48
C SER A 251 8.00 13.62 -6.63
N LEU A 252 9.00 12.99 -7.23
CA LEU A 252 9.93 12.15 -6.46
C LEU A 252 10.74 12.99 -5.47
N GLU A 253 11.09 14.23 -5.83
CA GLU A 253 11.76 15.18 -4.94
C GLU A 253 10.88 15.55 -3.75
N ASP A 254 9.60 15.89 -3.97
CA ASP A 254 8.66 16.19 -2.90
C ASP A 254 8.44 14.99 -1.98
N MET A 255 8.43 13.77 -2.53
CA MET A 255 8.32 12.54 -1.75
C MET A 255 9.51 12.37 -0.81
N VAL A 256 10.73 12.54 -1.31
CA VAL A 256 11.97 12.46 -0.52
C VAL A 256 11.96 13.52 0.58
N ASN A 257 11.66 14.77 0.25
CA ASN A 257 11.58 15.89 1.19
C ASN A 257 10.50 15.64 2.26
N LEU A 258 9.35 15.13 1.85
CA LEU A 258 8.29 14.75 2.78
C LEU A 258 8.81 13.72 3.79
N VAL A 259 9.38 12.60 3.35
CA VAL A 259 9.82 11.53 4.26
C VAL A 259 10.84 12.05 5.26
N HIS A 260 11.81 12.88 4.85
CA HIS A 260 12.72 13.51 5.79
C HIS A 260 12.00 14.40 6.81
N SER A 261 10.97 15.14 6.39
CA SER A 261 10.18 16.01 7.26
C SER A 261 9.29 15.26 8.26
N LEU A 262 9.06 13.96 8.05
CA LEU A 262 8.28 13.11 8.96
C LEU A 262 9.07 12.66 10.18
N ARG A 263 10.41 12.59 10.12
CA ARG A 263 11.26 12.11 11.23
C ARG A 263 11.05 12.83 12.56
N PRO A 264 11.03 14.15 12.62
CA PRO A 264 10.79 14.85 13.90
C PRO A 264 9.39 14.57 14.45
N VAL A 265 8.38 14.37 13.57
CA VAL A 265 7.03 13.99 14.00
C VAL A 265 7.01 12.57 14.56
N ALA A 266 7.69 11.63 13.89
CA ALA A 266 7.82 10.25 14.35
C ALA A 266 8.52 10.21 15.73
N ALA A 267 9.62 10.93 15.89
CA ALA A 267 10.35 11.02 17.16
C ALA A 267 9.48 11.59 18.28
N ALA A 268 8.66 12.60 18.00
CA ALA A 268 7.76 13.22 18.98
C ALA A 268 6.70 12.25 19.53
N VAL A 269 6.36 11.19 18.77
CA VAL A 269 5.42 10.13 19.21
C VAL A 269 6.13 8.81 19.57
N GLY A 270 7.45 8.86 19.80
CA GLY A 270 8.24 7.70 20.22
C GLY A 270 8.45 6.64 19.13
N ARG A 271 8.39 7.03 17.85
CA ARG A 271 8.56 6.17 16.69
C ARG A 271 9.79 6.60 15.88
N ASN A 272 10.27 5.71 15.02
CA ASN A 272 11.41 5.98 14.13
C ASN A 272 11.03 5.72 12.67
N ILE A 273 11.76 6.39 11.76
CA ILE A 273 11.81 6.05 10.34
C ILE A 273 13.29 5.74 10.06
N SER A 274 13.59 4.54 9.56
CA SER A 274 14.98 4.15 9.27
C SER A 274 15.65 5.12 8.29
N GLU A 275 16.97 5.27 8.37
CA GLU A 275 17.71 6.29 7.61
C GLU A 275 17.86 5.97 6.13
N VAL A 276 17.91 4.70 5.81
CA VAL A 276 17.99 4.17 4.43
C VAL A 276 16.86 3.17 4.29
N GLY A 277 16.26 3.10 3.12
CA GLY A 277 15.29 2.05 2.82
C GLY A 277 15.94 0.70 3.13
N ALA A 278 15.51 0.08 4.26
CA ALA A 278 16.05 -1.21 4.67
C ALA A 278 15.72 -2.20 3.55
N GLY A 279 16.73 -2.66 2.82
CA GLY A 279 16.57 -3.60 1.74
C GLY A 279 16.87 -3.08 0.34
N PHE A 280 16.88 -1.77 0.08
CA PHE A 280 17.29 -1.28 -1.23
C PHE A 280 18.76 -1.56 -1.51
N SER A 281 19.07 -2.25 -2.61
CA SER A 281 20.42 -2.35 -3.15
C SER A 281 20.67 -1.17 -4.06
N LEU A 282 21.74 -0.41 -3.79
CA LEU A 282 22.18 0.69 -4.65
C LEU A 282 22.89 0.21 -5.94
N GLN A 283 23.09 -1.10 -6.10
CA GLN A 283 23.69 -1.69 -7.30
C GLN A 283 22.66 -2.51 -8.05
N PRO A 284 22.13 -2.02 -9.19
CA PRO A 284 21.26 -2.83 -10.02
C PRO A 284 22.04 -4.05 -10.55
N ALA A 285 21.53 -5.25 -10.34
CA ALA A 285 22.05 -6.44 -10.98
C ALA A 285 21.94 -6.33 -12.50
N PRO A 286 22.89 -6.89 -13.29
CA PRO A 286 22.84 -6.84 -14.75
C PRO A 286 21.56 -7.49 -15.29
N ILE A 287 21.04 -6.90 -16.37
CA ILE A 287 19.79 -7.32 -17.01
C ILE A 287 19.95 -8.74 -17.56
N HIS A 288 19.31 -9.73 -16.95
CA HIS A 288 19.08 -11.03 -17.56
C HIS A 288 17.67 -11.09 -18.13
N PHE A 289 17.53 -10.81 -19.41
CA PHE A 289 16.27 -11.12 -20.14
C PHE A 289 16.10 -12.63 -20.19
N SER A 290 15.34 -13.20 -19.29
CA SER A 290 14.81 -14.55 -19.44
C SER A 290 13.59 -14.48 -20.36
N ALA A 291 13.80 -14.73 -21.64
CA ALA A 291 12.71 -14.95 -22.59
C ALA A 291 11.99 -16.25 -22.22
N LYS A 292 10.97 -16.17 -21.36
CA LYS A 292 10.03 -17.27 -21.21
C LYS A 292 9.26 -17.42 -22.51
N LYS A 293 9.40 -18.59 -23.17
CA LYS A 293 8.67 -18.95 -24.37
C LYS A 293 7.15 -18.82 -24.13
N PRO A 294 6.39 -18.30 -25.10
CA PRO A 294 4.93 -18.30 -24.99
C PRO A 294 4.42 -19.73 -24.86
N CYS A 295 3.54 -19.95 -23.89
CA CYS A 295 2.83 -21.21 -23.71
C CYS A 295 2.00 -21.47 -24.97
N GLY A 296 2.37 -22.51 -25.72
CA GLY A 296 1.71 -22.87 -26.97
C GLY A 296 0.27 -23.29 -26.71
N LEU A 297 -0.65 -22.53 -27.24
CA LEU A 297 -2.00 -23.00 -27.53
C LEU A 297 -1.89 -23.97 -28.71
N THR A 298 -1.93 -25.26 -28.40
CA THR A 298 -2.22 -26.29 -29.43
C THR A 298 -3.72 -26.26 -29.69
N ALA A 299 -4.05 -26.23 -30.99
CA ALA A 299 -5.40 -26.20 -31.58
C ALA A 299 -6.26 -27.40 -31.15
#